data_4a2ce3dce6c9414624bb4bcee8f46712
#
_entry.id   4a2ce3dce6c9414624bb4bcee8f46712
#
_cell.length_a   1.000
_cell.length_b   1.000
_cell.length_c   1.000
_cell.angle_alpha   90.00
_cell.angle_beta   90.00
_cell.angle_gamma   90.00
#
_symmetry.space_group_name_H-M   'P 1'
#
loop_
_entity.id
_entity.type
_entity.pdbx_description
1 polymer ?
#
loop_
_entity_poly.entity_id
_entity_poly.type
_entity_poly.pdbx_seq_one_letter_code
_entity_poly.pdbx_strand_id
1 'polypeptide(L)'
;WITGISFIDNMLYGNQDLMPDELKANKGHNVFYCLPLLLGLIGLFWQAYRGRRGVQQCWVVLFLFFMTGLAIVFYLNQTPGQPRERDYAYAGSFYAFAIWCGLGVTAIYDRLRKLKVGGVAAAAIASLACLIVPIQMASQTWDDHDRSGRYAARDFGQNYLNSLQREGSPIIFTNGDNDTFPLWYNQDVEGVR
;
A
#
# COMPACT_ATOMS: atom_id res chain seq x y z
N TRP A 1 -2.97 10.29 4.32
CA TRP A 1 -3.79 11.05 5.26
C TRP A 1 -3.75 12.57 5.07
N ILE A 2 -3.09 13.05 4.08
CA ILE A 2 -3.25 14.42 3.60
C ILE A 2 -3.83 14.33 2.22
N THR A 3 -4.95 15.02 2.01
CA THR A 3 -5.65 14.96 0.72
C THR A 3 -4.90 15.71 -0.38
N GLY A 4 -4.03 16.65 -0.01
CA GLY A 4 -3.34 17.58 -0.90
C GLY A 4 -4.21 18.76 -1.33
N ILE A 5 -5.43 18.83 -0.80
CA ILE A 5 -6.33 19.96 -1.03
C ILE A 5 -6.29 20.84 0.22
N SER A 6 -5.62 21.98 0.15
CA SER A 6 -5.34 22.86 1.30
C SER A 6 -6.58 23.19 2.13
N PHE A 7 -7.72 23.42 1.48
CA PHE A 7 -8.98 23.69 2.16
C PHE A 7 -9.42 22.52 3.04
N ILE A 8 -9.38 21.28 2.53
CA ILE A 8 -9.80 20.08 3.25
C ILE A 8 -8.79 19.76 4.35
N ASP A 9 -7.51 19.82 4.05
CA ASP A 9 -6.44 19.52 4.99
C ASP A 9 -6.44 20.50 6.17
N ASN A 10 -6.62 21.80 5.91
CA ASN A 10 -6.72 22.82 6.95
C ASN A 10 -7.98 22.63 7.83
N MET A 11 -9.08 22.18 7.24
CA MET A 11 -10.30 21.92 7.98
C MET A 11 -10.20 20.70 8.91
N LEU A 12 -9.49 19.66 8.46
CA LEU A 12 -9.38 18.38 9.19
C LEU A 12 -8.25 18.38 10.22
N TYR A 13 -7.12 19.00 9.90
CA TYR A 13 -5.88 18.90 10.67
C TYR A 13 -5.37 20.22 11.22
N GLY A 14 -6.09 21.33 10.95
CA GLY A 14 -5.64 22.68 11.29
C GLY A 14 -4.74 23.27 10.22
N ASN A 15 -4.31 24.52 10.45
CA ASN A 15 -3.52 25.27 9.47
C ASN A 15 -2.16 24.58 9.21
N GLN A 16 -1.99 24.03 8.03
CA GLN A 16 -0.79 23.29 7.61
C GLN A 16 0.45 24.21 7.49
N ASP A 17 0.28 25.51 7.35
CA ASP A 17 1.39 26.48 7.31
C ASP A 17 2.12 26.60 8.66
N LEU A 18 1.41 26.25 9.76
CA LEU A 18 1.96 26.23 11.11
C LEU A 18 2.72 24.95 11.46
N MET A 19 2.75 23.98 10.54
CA MET A 19 3.47 22.72 10.76
C MET A 19 4.99 22.99 10.82
N PRO A 20 5.73 22.33 11.73
CA PRO A 20 7.19 22.40 11.77
C PRO A 20 7.82 22.00 10.44
N ASP A 21 8.91 22.67 10.06
CA ASP A 21 9.58 22.44 8.78
C ASP A 21 10.08 21.00 8.62
N GLU A 22 10.48 20.35 9.71
CA GLU A 22 10.87 18.94 9.72
C GLU A 22 9.73 18.00 9.28
N LEU A 23 8.49 18.30 9.69
CA LEU A 23 7.31 17.53 9.28
C LEU A 23 6.89 17.85 7.84
N LYS A 24 7.03 19.10 7.41
CA LYS A 24 6.79 19.49 6.00
C LYS A 24 7.77 18.81 5.05
N ALA A 25 9.02 18.69 5.46
CA ALA A 25 10.09 18.07 4.67
C ALA A 25 10.10 16.53 4.76
N ASN A 26 9.21 15.93 5.55
CA ASN A 26 9.15 14.48 5.69
C ASN A 26 8.74 13.82 4.37
N LYS A 27 9.61 12.95 3.84
CA LYS A 27 9.37 12.22 2.59
C LYS A 27 8.16 11.28 2.65
N GLY A 28 7.77 10.80 3.83
CA GLY A 28 6.55 10.03 4.03
C GLY A 28 5.24 10.82 3.88
N HIS A 29 5.35 12.12 3.53
CA HIS A 29 4.20 12.98 3.27
C HIS A 29 3.72 12.82 1.82
N ASN A 30 2.95 11.78 1.57
CA ASN A 30 2.45 11.44 0.24
C ASN A 30 1.07 12.05 -0.02
N VAL A 31 0.89 12.67 -1.18
CA VAL A 31 -0.33 13.35 -1.57
C VAL A 31 -1.00 12.61 -2.74
N PHE A 32 -2.19 12.07 -2.50
CA PHE A 32 -2.92 11.28 -3.50
C PHE A 32 -4.18 11.98 -4.05
N TYR A 33 -4.53 13.16 -3.57
CA TYR A 33 -5.74 13.92 -3.96
C TYR A 33 -7.04 13.10 -3.90
N CYS A 34 -7.09 12.10 -3.02
CA CYS A 34 -8.19 11.13 -2.91
C CYS A 34 -8.52 10.39 -4.22
N LEU A 35 -7.66 10.42 -5.23
CA LEU A 35 -7.93 9.82 -6.54
C LEU A 35 -8.22 8.32 -6.48
N PRO A 36 -7.45 7.48 -5.76
CA PRO A 36 -7.76 6.07 -5.61
C PRO A 36 -9.12 5.83 -4.94
N LEU A 37 -9.43 6.62 -3.90
CA LEU A 37 -10.68 6.54 -3.17
C LEU A 37 -11.87 6.87 -4.09
N LEU A 38 -11.79 7.96 -4.83
CA LEU A 38 -12.84 8.39 -5.76
C LEU A 38 -13.06 7.35 -6.86
N LEU A 39 -11.99 6.82 -7.44
CA LEU A 39 -12.07 5.79 -8.48
C LEU A 39 -12.69 4.51 -7.93
N GLY A 40 -12.31 4.09 -6.73
CA GLY A 40 -12.89 2.91 -6.06
C GLY A 40 -14.37 3.10 -5.73
N LEU A 41 -14.77 4.27 -5.24
CA LEU A 41 -16.18 4.59 -4.98
C LEU A 41 -17.02 4.59 -6.27
N ILE A 42 -16.50 5.16 -7.37
CA ILE A 42 -17.16 5.10 -8.68
C ILE A 42 -17.40 3.64 -9.08
N GLY A 43 -16.41 2.77 -8.91
CA GLY A 43 -16.53 1.35 -9.24
C GLY A 43 -17.53 0.60 -8.35
N LEU A 44 -17.49 0.87 -7.04
CA LEU A 44 -18.42 0.30 -6.06
C LEU A 44 -19.87 0.65 -6.42
N PHE A 45 -20.16 1.93 -6.60
CA PHE A 45 -21.51 2.37 -6.95
C PHE A 45 -21.93 1.83 -8.31
N TRP A 46 -21.08 1.88 -9.31
CA TRP A 46 -21.39 1.30 -10.62
C TRP A 46 -21.73 -0.19 -10.52
N GLN A 47 -20.99 -0.97 -9.74
CA GLN A 47 -21.28 -2.38 -9.51
C GLN A 47 -22.62 -2.58 -8.78
N ALA A 48 -22.86 -1.81 -7.70
CA ALA A 48 -24.07 -1.91 -6.90
C ALA A 48 -25.35 -1.58 -7.70
N TYR A 49 -25.28 -0.61 -8.61
CA TYR A 49 -26.44 -0.22 -9.43
C TYR A 49 -26.62 -1.02 -10.72
N ARG A 50 -25.88 -2.11 -10.90
CA ARG A 50 -25.92 -2.95 -12.10
C ARG A 50 -26.97 -4.07 -12.06
N GLY A 51 -27.98 -3.92 -11.26
CA GLY A 51 -29.06 -4.88 -11.07
C GLY A 51 -28.68 -6.06 -10.16
N ARG A 52 -29.53 -7.08 -10.08
CA ARG A 52 -29.41 -8.17 -9.11
C ARG A 52 -28.05 -8.86 -9.10
N ARG A 53 -27.49 -9.16 -10.30
CA ARG A 53 -26.16 -9.79 -10.42
C ARG A 53 -25.03 -8.85 -9.93
N GLY A 54 -25.14 -7.56 -10.26
CA GLY A 54 -24.18 -6.56 -9.80
C GLY A 54 -24.16 -6.45 -8.29
N VAL A 55 -25.33 -6.42 -7.67
CA VAL A 55 -25.47 -6.39 -6.20
C VAL A 55 -24.85 -7.65 -5.56
N GLN A 56 -25.13 -8.85 -6.12
CA GLN A 56 -24.54 -10.08 -5.60
C GLN A 56 -23.01 -10.06 -5.65
N GLN A 57 -22.43 -9.63 -6.78
CA GLN A 57 -20.97 -9.49 -6.92
C GLN A 57 -20.41 -8.40 -6.00
N CYS A 58 -21.13 -7.30 -5.82
CA CYS A 58 -20.75 -6.23 -4.89
C CYS A 58 -20.67 -6.76 -3.45
N TRP A 59 -21.62 -7.57 -3.01
CA TRP A 59 -21.58 -8.22 -1.71
C TRP A 59 -20.35 -9.13 -1.54
N VAL A 60 -19.97 -9.88 -2.56
CA VAL A 60 -18.76 -10.73 -2.49
C VAL A 60 -17.52 -9.90 -2.25
N VAL A 61 -17.33 -8.82 -3.01
CA VAL A 61 -16.18 -7.93 -2.85
C VAL A 61 -16.23 -7.20 -1.49
N LEU A 62 -17.43 -6.78 -1.07
CA LEU A 62 -17.63 -6.13 0.22
C LEU A 62 -17.29 -7.05 1.40
N PHE A 63 -17.72 -8.31 1.35
CA PHE A 63 -17.34 -9.30 2.35
C PHE A 63 -15.83 -9.56 2.34
N LEU A 64 -15.22 -9.66 1.17
CA LEU A 64 -13.77 -9.80 1.07
C LEU A 64 -13.07 -8.60 1.73
N PHE A 65 -13.49 -7.37 1.41
CA PHE A 65 -12.97 -6.14 2.00
C PHE A 65 -13.13 -6.13 3.52
N PHE A 66 -14.33 -6.44 4.02
CA PHE A 66 -14.65 -6.45 5.44
C PHE A 66 -13.87 -7.54 6.19
N MET A 67 -13.87 -8.77 5.68
CA MET A 67 -13.25 -9.92 6.37
C MET A 67 -11.72 -9.84 6.40
N THR A 68 -11.10 -9.29 5.36
CA THR A 68 -9.64 -9.12 5.29
C THR A 68 -9.15 -7.78 5.87
N GLY A 69 -10.04 -6.89 6.24
CA GLY A 69 -9.76 -5.60 6.86
C GLY A 69 -10.29 -5.51 8.28
N LEU A 70 -11.50 -4.98 8.43
CA LEU A 70 -12.10 -4.70 9.74
C LEU A 70 -12.21 -5.95 10.63
N ALA A 71 -12.58 -7.11 10.09
CA ALA A 71 -12.65 -8.34 10.87
C ALA A 71 -11.26 -8.74 11.41
N ILE A 72 -10.19 -8.56 10.62
CA ILE A 72 -8.82 -8.79 11.08
C ILE A 72 -8.43 -7.82 12.19
N VAL A 73 -8.81 -6.55 12.10
CA VAL A 73 -8.57 -5.56 13.18
C VAL A 73 -9.19 -6.04 14.49
N PHE A 74 -10.46 -6.45 14.46
CA PHE A 74 -11.12 -7.00 15.65
C PHE A 74 -10.46 -8.29 16.14
N TYR A 75 -10.10 -9.19 15.25
CA TYR A 75 -9.47 -10.46 15.60
C TYR A 75 -8.10 -10.28 16.25
N LEU A 76 -7.26 -9.43 15.68
CA LEU A 76 -5.91 -9.18 16.21
C LEU A 76 -5.94 -8.44 17.54
N ASN A 77 -6.95 -7.62 17.80
CA ASN A 77 -7.15 -6.86 19.05
C ASN A 77 -5.81 -6.32 19.60
N GLN A 78 -5.08 -5.59 18.77
CA GLN A 78 -3.73 -5.12 19.11
C GLN A 78 -3.80 -4.17 20.29
N THR A 79 -2.97 -4.45 21.29
CA THR A 79 -2.86 -3.58 22.46
C THR A 79 -2.12 -2.29 22.11
N PRO A 80 -2.57 -1.12 22.61
CA PRO A 80 -1.84 0.12 22.49
C PRO A 80 -0.42 -0.01 23.06
N GLY A 81 0.56 0.60 22.41
CA GLY A 81 1.95 0.58 22.88
C GLY A 81 2.80 -0.57 22.33
N GLN A 82 2.32 -1.31 21.34
CA GLN A 82 3.19 -2.24 20.62
C GLN A 82 4.26 -1.46 19.83
N PRO A 83 5.52 -1.93 19.82
CA PRO A 83 6.61 -1.22 19.15
C PRO A 83 6.53 -1.26 17.63
N ARG A 84 5.61 -2.06 17.05
CA ARG A 84 5.48 -2.26 15.61
C ARG A 84 4.01 -2.35 15.21
N GLU A 85 3.62 -1.51 14.28
CA GLU A 85 2.35 -1.63 13.53
C GLU A 85 2.38 -2.88 12.62
N ARG A 86 1.21 -3.51 12.47
CA ARG A 86 1.05 -4.73 11.66
C ARG A 86 0.12 -4.49 10.48
N ASP A 87 0.31 -3.41 9.77
CA ASP A 87 -0.54 -2.98 8.62
C ASP A 87 -0.60 -4.03 7.51
N TYR A 88 0.44 -4.84 7.35
CA TYR A 88 0.45 -5.95 6.40
C TYR A 88 -0.68 -6.96 6.63
N ALA A 89 -1.22 -7.04 7.85
CA ALA A 89 -2.34 -7.92 8.14
C ALA A 89 -3.63 -7.51 7.40
N TYR A 90 -3.75 -6.24 7.03
CA TYR A 90 -4.91 -5.69 6.33
C TYR A 90 -4.73 -5.59 4.81
N ALA A 91 -3.61 -6.05 4.27
CA ALA A 91 -3.28 -5.93 2.83
C ALA A 91 -4.38 -6.49 1.93
N GLY A 92 -5.08 -7.55 2.38
CA GLY A 92 -6.20 -8.14 1.65
C GLY A 92 -7.35 -7.16 1.41
N SER A 93 -7.62 -6.22 2.32
CA SER A 93 -8.67 -5.22 2.14
C SER A 93 -8.31 -4.20 1.06
N PHE A 94 -7.06 -3.79 0.98
CA PHE A 94 -6.58 -2.91 -0.10
C PHE A 94 -6.64 -3.60 -1.46
N TYR A 95 -6.34 -4.90 -1.51
CA TYR A 95 -6.52 -5.70 -2.72
C TYR A 95 -8.00 -5.74 -3.15
N ALA A 96 -8.92 -5.98 -2.20
CA ALA A 96 -10.35 -5.96 -2.48
C ALA A 96 -10.81 -4.57 -2.98
N PHE A 97 -10.31 -3.49 -2.37
CA PHE A 97 -10.58 -2.12 -2.80
C PHE A 97 -10.05 -1.84 -4.22
N ALA A 98 -8.88 -2.38 -4.57
CA ALA A 98 -8.32 -2.25 -5.91
C ALA A 98 -9.22 -2.88 -7.00
N ILE A 99 -10.02 -3.90 -6.68
CA ILE A 99 -11.03 -4.44 -7.59
C ILE A 99 -12.05 -3.35 -7.95
N TRP A 100 -12.54 -2.58 -6.97
CA TRP A 100 -13.43 -1.46 -7.25
C TRP A 100 -12.76 -0.34 -8.04
N CYS A 101 -11.49 -0.06 -7.83
CA CYS A 101 -10.74 0.87 -8.68
C CYS A 101 -10.73 0.41 -10.14
N GLY A 102 -10.49 -0.88 -10.40
CA GLY A 102 -10.60 -1.45 -11.76
C GLY A 102 -12.01 -1.36 -12.36
N LEU A 103 -13.04 -1.60 -11.54
CA LEU A 103 -14.44 -1.42 -11.95
C LEU A 103 -14.79 0.05 -12.19
N GLY A 104 -14.11 0.99 -11.54
CA GLY A 104 -14.23 2.41 -11.79
C GLY A 104 -13.82 2.81 -13.21
N VAL A 105 -12.76 2.19 -13.73
CA VAL A 105 -12.35 2.36 -15.14
C VAL A 105 -13.47 1.90 -16.08
N THR A 106 -14.08 0.74 -15.79
CA THR A 106 -15.20 0.21 -16.56
C THR A 106 -16.42 1.13 -16.49
N ALA A 107 -16.69 1.71 -15.32
CA ALA A 107 -17.78 2.69 -15.15
C ALA A 107 -17.58 3.92 -16.03
N ILE A 108 -16.38 4.45 -16.09
CA ILE A 108 -16.03 5.60 -16.94
C ILE A 108 -16.16 5.22 -18.43
N TYR A 109 -15.68 4.06 -18.80
CA TYR A 109 -15.86 3.53 -20.16
C TYR A 109 -17.34 3.47 -20.55
N ASP A 110 -18.19 2.86 -19.72
CA ASP A 110 -19.63 2.76 -19.96
C ASP A 110 -20.28 4.14 -20.09
N ARG A 111 -19.83 5.10 -19.32
CA ARG A 111 -20.33 6.48 -19.41
C ARG A 111 -19.96 7.14 -20.73
N LEU A 112 -18.71 6.99 -21.17
CA LEU A 112 -18.24 7.50 -22.46
C LEU A 112 -19.02 6.85 -23.63
N ARG A 113 -19.31 5.55 -23.55
CA ARG A 113 -20.12 4.84 -24.53
C ARG A 113 -21.55 5.42 -24.64
N LYS A 114 -22.16 5.78 -23.50
CA LYS A 114 -23.46 6.45 -23.46
C LYS A 114 -23.44 7.84 -24.12
N LEU A 115 -22.29 8.50 -24.10
CA LEU A 115 -22.06 9.77 -24.80
C LEU A 115 -21.73 9.60 -26.29
N LYS A 116 -21.97 8.40 -26.86
CA LYS A 116 -21.76 8.02 -28.27
C LYS A 116 -20.28 8.06 -28.72
N VAL A 117 -19.32 8.04 -27.80
CA VAL A 117 -17.89 7.88 -28.13
C VAL A 117 -17.66 6.48 -28.70
N GLY A 118 -16.87 6.36 -29.75
CA GLY A 118 -16.51 5.06 -30.36
C GLY A 118 -15.87 4.11 -29.35
N GLY A 119 -16.10 2.79 -29.46
CA GLY A 119 -15.67 1.80 -28.46
C GLY A 119 -14.19 1.83 -28.15
N VAL A 120 -13.34 1.85 -29.18
CA VAL A 120 -11.87 1.91 -29.02
C VAL A 120 -11.44 3.25 -28.41
N ALA A 121 -12.01 4.36 -28.90
CA ALA A 121 -11.71 5.69 -28.35
C ALA A 121 -12.15 5.79 -26.89
N ALA A 122 -13.34 5.30 -26.53
CA ALA A 122 -13.82 5.30 -25.14
C ALA A 122 -12.91 4.46 -24.23
N ALA A 123 -12.43 3.30 -24.68
CA ALA A 123 -11.52 2.47 -23.94
C ALA A 123 -10.16 3.15 -23.74
N ALA A 124 -9.61 3.73 -24.79
CA ALA A 124 -8.34 4.46 -24.73
C ALA A 124 -8.43 5.66 -23.78
N ILE A 125 -9.47 6.49 -23.91
CA ILE A 125 -9.67 7.66 -23.03
C ILE A 125 -9.85 7.23 -21.58
N ALA A 126 -10.69 6.25 -21.29
CA ALA A 126 -10.90 5.77 -19.92
C ALA A 126 -9.61 5.20 -19.31
N SER A 127 -8.87 4.38 -20.08
CA SER A 127 -7.63 3.79 -19.60
C SER A 127 -6.54 4.83 -19.35
N LEU A 128 -6.32 5.74 -20.29
CA LEU A 128 -5.30 6.79 -20.17
C LEU A 128 -5.62 7.77 -19.02
N ALA A 129 -6.88 8.18 -18.89
CA ALA A 129 -7.29 9.06 -17.79
C ALA A 129 -7.12 8.38 -16.42
N CYS A 130 -7.50 7.10 -16.31
CA CYS A 130 -7.38 6.38 -15.03
C CYS A 130 -5.95 5.97 -14.70
N LEU A 131 -5.05 5.86 -15.69
CA LEU A 131 -3.62 5.62 -15.46
C LEU A 131 -2.95 6.73 -14.65
N ILE A 132 -3.51 7.93 -14.64
CA ILE A 132 -3.04 9.03 -13.79
C ILE A 132 -3.01 8.62 -12.32
N VAL A 133 -3.99 7.81 -11.87
CA VAL A 133 -4.08 7.37 -10.46
C VAL A 133 -2.87 6.53 -10.04
N PRO A 134 -2.55 5.39 -10.67
CA PRO A 134 -1.39 4.60 -10.29
C PRO A 134 -0.06 5.32 -10.57
N ILE A 135 0.02 6.16 -11.60
CA ILE A 135 1.23 6.97 -11.87
C ILE A 135 1.46 7.97 -10.75
N GLN A 136 0.41 8.69 -10.32
CA GLN A 136 0.49 9.61 -9.18
C GLN A 136 0.90 8.88 -7.90
N MET A 137 0.30 7.72 -7.62
CA MET A 137 0.68 6.91 -6.46
C MET A 137 2.15 6.50 -6.54
N ALA A 138 2.60 5.97 -7.67
CA ALA A 138 3.98 5.53 -7.86
C ALA A 138 4.96 6.70 -7.72
N SER A 139 4.65 7.88 -8.27
CA SER A 139 5.51 9.06 -8.18
C SER A 139 5.70 9.58 -6.75
N GLN A 140 4.68 9.42 -5.90
CA GLN A 140 4.72 9.87 -4.51
C GLN A 140 5.37 8.86 -3.57
N THR A 141 5.20 7.54 -3.84
CA THR A 141 5.62 6.49 -2.91
C THR A 141 6.88 5.76 -3.35
N TRP A 142 7.48 6.13 -4.46
CA TRP A 142 8.64 5.42 -5.01
C TRP A 142 9.80 5.33 -4.03
N ASP A 143 10.18 6.44 -3.42
CA ASP A 143 11.27 6.52 -2.47
C ASP A 143 10.97 5.81 -1.14
N ASP A 144 9.71 5.76 -0.71
CA ASP A 144 9.29 4.99 0.47
C ASP A 144 9.47 3.48 0.26
N HIS A 145 9.26 3.01 -0.96
CA HIS A 145 9.31 1.59 -1.33
C HIS A 145 10.63 1.16 -1.94
N ASP A 146 11.48 2.10 -2.36
CA ASP A 146 12.80 1.78 -2.91
C ASP A 146 13.70 1.22 -1.80
N ARG A 147 13.98 -0.06 -1.91
CA ARG A 147 14.88 -0.83 -1.03
C ARG A 147 16.27 -1.01 -1.63
N SER A 148 16.51 -0.47 -2.83
CA SER A 148 17.82 -0.50 -3.47
C SER A 148 18.84 0.24 -2.60
N GLY A 149 20.01 -0.32 -2.44
CA GLY A 149 21.06 0.28 -1.61
C GLY A 149 20.86 0.18 -0.08
N ARG A 150 19.83 -0.49 0.42
CA ARG A 150 19.62 -0.69 1.86
C ARG A 150 20.29 -1.98 2.33
N TYR A 151 21.59 -1.93 2.52
CA TYR A 151 22.42 -3.09 2.90
C TYR A 151 22.65 -3.26 4.41
N ALA A 152 22.05 -2.43 5.25
CA ALA A 152 22.30 -2.44 6.69
C ALA A 152 22.12 -3.81 7.36
N ALA A 153 21.06 -4.55 7.01
CA ALA A 153 20.82 -5.88 7.55
C ALA A 153 21.88 -6.92 7.07
N ARG A 154 22.27 -6.85 5.80
CA ARG A 154 23.34 -7.68 5.25
C ARG A 154 24.67 -7.39 5.94
N ASP A 155 25.06 -6.13 6.01
CA ASP A 155 26.33 -5.71 6.58
C ASP A 155 26.41 -6.01 8.10
N PHE A 156 25.27 -5.87 8.81
CA PHE A 156 25.14 -6.33 10.18
C PHE A 156 25.44 -7.84 10.31
N GLY A 157 24.79 -8.67 9.49
CA GLY A 157 25.00 -10.11 9.50
C GLY A 157 26.45 -10.49 9.14
N GLN A 158 27.06 -9.84 8.13
CA GLN A 158 28.47 -10.04 7.79
C GLN A 158 29.41 -9.71 8.93
N ASN A 159 29.24 -8.55 9.55
CA ASN A 159 30.07 -8.12 10.68
C ASN A 159 29.93 -9.07 11.87
N TYR A 160 28.71 -9.53 12.14
CA TYR A 160 28.43 -10.47 13.20
C TYR A 160 29.14 -11.82 12.96
N LEU A 161 29.02 -12.39 11.76
CA LEU A 161 29.70 -13.64 11.38
C LEU A 161 31.22 -13.48 11.36
N ASN A 162 31.73 -12.35 10.88
CA ASN A 162 33.17 -12.09 10.81
C ASN A 162 33.81 -11.81 12.17
N SER A 163 33.02 -11.45 13.19
CA SER A 163 33.51 -11.25 14.55
C SER A 163 33.79 -12.54 15.29
N LEU A 164 33.33 -13.67 14.76
CA LEU A 164 33.56 -14.99 15.40
C LEU A 164 34.96 -15.50 15.15
N GLN A 165 35.44 -16.35 16.04
CA GLN A 165 36.72 -17.05 15.88
C GLN A 165 36.72 -17.86 14.57
N ARG A 166 37.81 -17.79 13.82
CA ARG A 166 37.94 -18.52 12.55
C ARG A 166 38.20 -20.00 12.73
N GLU A 167 38.78 -20.40 13.84
CA GLU A 167 39.12 -21.78 14.16
C GLU A 167 38.07 -22.36 15.11
N GLY A 168 37.74 -23.63 14.90
CA GLY A 168 36.71 -24.32 15.68
C GLY A 168 35.33 -24.24 15.05
N SER A 169 34.32 -24.62 15.83
CA SER A 169 32.91 -24.56 15.43
C SER A 169 32.16 -23.65 16.38
N PRO A 170 32.26 -22.31 16.20
CA PRO A 170 31.61 -21.36 17.09
C PRO A 170 30.10 -21.50 17.01
N ILE A 171 29.43 -21.46 18.16
CA ILE A 171 27.96 -21.50 18.26
C ILE A 171 27.48 -20.10 18.52
N ILE A 172 26.50 -19.65 17.73
CA ILE A 172 25.84 -18.36 17.90
C ILE A 172 24.43 -18.57 18.43
N PHE A 173 24.08 -17.81 19.45
CA PHE A 173 22.72 -17.70 19.96
C PHE A 173 22.12 -16.39 19.49
N THR A 174 20.99 -16.44 18.79
CA THR A 174 20.26 -15.29 18.32
C THR A 174 18.96 -15.12 19.09
N ASN A 175 18.50 -13.88 19.26
CA ASN A 175 17.34 -13.56 20.08
C ASN A 175 16.08 -13.26 19.26
N GLY A 176 15.96 -13.78 18.06
CA GLY A 176 14.78 -13.65 17.22
C GLY A 176 15.07 -13.50 15.73
N ASP A 177 14.04 -13.29 14.97
CA ASP A 177 14.07 -13.26 13.51
C ASP A 177 14.96 -12.16 12.94
N ASN A 178 14.96 -10.99 13.58
CA ASN A 178 15.73 -9.82 13.13
C ASN A 178 17.25 -10.06 13.16
N ASP A 179 17.72 -10.93 14.06
CA ASP A 179 19.13 -11.29 14.16
C ASP A 179 19.41 -12.55 13.31
N THR A 180 18.49 -13.50 13.30
CA THR A 180 18.68 -14.80 12.67
C THR A 180 18.67 -14.73 11.15
N PHE A 181 17.68 -14.04 10.54
CA PHE A 181 17.55 -14.00 9.09
C PHE A 181 18.72 -13.31 8.37
N PRO A 182 19.28 -12.19 8.87
CA PRO A 182 20.48 -11.63 8.27
C PRO A 182 21.68 -12.58 8.30
N LEU A 183 21.82 -13.41 9.34
CA LEU A 183 22.90 -14.40 9.44
C LEU A 183 22.71 -15.52 8.42
N TRP A 184 21.51 -16.10 8.34
CA TRP A 184 21.19 -17.14 7.35
C TRP A 184 21.37 -16.63 5.92
N TYR A 185 20.88 -15.43 5.61
CA TYR A 185 21.09 -14.81 4.30
C TYR A 185 22.58 -14.71 3.95
N ASN A 186 23.41 -14.24 4.89
CA ASN A 186 24.84 -14.11 4.64
C ASN A 186 25.53 -15.46 4.47
N GLN A 187 25.10 -16.51 5.19
CA GLN A 187 25.68 -17.84 5.04
C GLN A 187 25.22 -18.54 3.76
N ASP A 188 23.91 -18.56 3.49
CA ASP A 188 23.33 -19.35 2.42
C ASP A 188 23.40 -18.67 1.05
N VAL A 189 23.34 -17.33 0.99
CA VAL A 189 23.29 -16.56 -0.25
C VAL A 189 24.61 -15.88 -0.56
N GLU A 190 25.21 -15.22 0.42
CA GLU A 190 26.47 -14.49 0.23
C GLU A 190 27.71 -15.39 0.45
N GLY A 191 27.54 -16.58 0.96
CA GLY A 191 28.62 -17.54 1.20
C GLY A 191 29.61 -17.09 2.28
N VAL A 192 29.17 -16.28 3.23
CA VAL A 192 29.99 -15.83 4.36
C VAL A 192 30.02 -16.91 5.43
N ARG A 193 31.10 -17.73 5.45
CA ARG A 193 31.33 -18.85 6.36
C ARG A 193 30.44 -20.07 6.14
#